data_ee165dc56b5245984e1c9d2455e28aa9
#
_entry.id   ee165dc56b5245984e1c9d2455e28aa9
#
_cell.length_a   1.000
_cell.length_b   1.000
_cell.length_c   1.000
_cell.angle_alpha   90.00
_cell.angle_beta   90.00
_cell.angle_gamma   90.00
#
_symmetry.space_group_name_H-M   'P 1'
#
loop_
_entity.id
_entity.type
_entity.pdbx_description
1 polymer ?
#
loop_
_entity_poly.entity_id
_entity_poly.type
_entity_poly.pdbx_seq_one_letter_code
_entity_poly.pdbx_strand_id
1 'polypeptide(L)'
;MHFTRPRELAVAGLLGLVLAYLLFQVAYGSIPALPLFAGITLLVLSLCETVLAFIVRSRIKEGRVLSAISVARSVALAKASSLAGSVMTGVWLAAFAYLFPRRDELLAASGDLRSATVGIVSSVALVAAALWLEHCCRTPEGGDRDPDPEPTG
;
A
#
# COMPACT_ATOMS: atom_id res chain seq x y z
N MET A 1 -10.97 10.88 -12.77
CA MET A 1 -9.85 10.06 -12.30
C MET A 1 -10.41 8.79 -11.67
N HIS A 2 -9.98 7.59 -12.10
CA HIS A 2 -10.45 6.34 -11.51
C HIS A 2 -9.73 6.10 -10.19
N PHE A 3 -10.48 6.12 -9.09
CA PHE A 3 -9.97 5.77 -7.76
C PHE A 3 -9.62 4.28 -7.69
N THR A 4 -8.70 3.94 -6.79
CA THR A 4 -8.28 2.56 -6.57
C THR A 4 -9.48 1.73 -6.10
N ARG A 5 -9.90 0.76 -6.90
CA ARG A 5 -11.01 -0.11 -6.54
C ARG A 5 -10.50 -1.22 -5.62
N PRO A 6 -11.22 -1.57 -4.55
CA PRO A 6 -10.80 -2.65 -3.64
C PRO A 6 -10.64 -3.99 -4.36
N ARG A 7 -11.36 -4.18 -5.47
CA ARG A 7 -11.21 -5.35 -6.33
C ARG A 7 -9.83 -5.45 -6.98
N GLU A 8 -9.26 -4.33 -7.42
CA GLU A 8 -7.93 -4.28 -8.03
C GLU A 8 -6.85 -4.68 -7.01
N LEU A 9 -6.98 -4.19 -5.77
CA LEU A 9 -6.09 -4.55 -4.66
C LEU A 9 -6.20 -6.03 -4.31
N ALA A 10 -7.43 -6.56 -4.22
CA ALA A 10 -7.66 -7.97 -3.93
C ALA A 10 -7.06 -8.87 -5.03
N VAL A 11 -7.25 -8.53 -6.30
CA VAL A 11 -6.67 -9.28 -7.43
C VAL A 11 -5.14 -9.21 -7.40
N ALA A 12 -4.55 -8.03 -7.17
CA ALA A 12 -3.11 -7.86 -7.09
C ALA A 12 -2.51 -8.68 -5.92
N GLY A 13 -3.13 -8.64 -4.75
CA GLY A 13 -2.72 -9.43 -3.59
C GLY A 13 -2.84 -10.94 -3.83
N LEU A 14 -3.91 -11.37 -4.46
CA LEU A 14 -4.14 -12.78 -4.80
C LEU A 14 -3.13 -13.29 -5.82
N LEU A 15 -2.81 -12.50 -6.84
CA LEU A 15 -1.76 -12.82 -7.80
C LEU A 15 -0.39 -12.93 -7.11
N GLY A 16 -0.05 -11.97 -6.24
CA GLY A 16 1.18 -12.03 -5.44
C GLY A 16 1.26 -13.28 -4.57
N LEU A 17 0.16 -13.65 -3.91
CA LEU A 17 0.07 -14.84 -3.09
C LEU A 17 0.28 -16.12 -3.91
N VAL A 18 -0.44 -16.29 -5.01
CA VAL A 18 -0.36 -17.51 -5.83
C VAL A 18 1.02 -17.67 -6.42
N LEU A 19 1.57 -16.61 -7.02
CA LEU A 19 2.90 -16.65 -7.64
C LEU A 19 3.99 -16.94 -6.61
N ALA A 20 3.95 -16.28 -5.46
CA ALA A 20 4.93 -16.51 -4.40
C ALA A 20 4.79 -17.92 -3.80
N TYR A 21 3.58 -18.40 -3.58
CA TYR A 21 3.36 -19.75 -3.05
C TYR A 21 3.91 -20.81 -4.00
N LEU A 22 3.68 -20.70 -5.30
CA LEU A 22 4.24 -21.58 -6.31
C LEU A 22 5.78 -21.50 -6.34
N LEU A 23 6.32 -20.29 -6.23
CA LEU A 23 7.77 -20.08 -6.17
C LEU A 23 8.39 -20.78 -4.94
N PHE A 24 7.77 -20.65 -3.77
CA PHE A 24 8.25 -21.33 -2.55
C PHE A 24 8.16 -22.85 -2.67
N GLN A 25 7.17 -23.40 -3.35
CA GLN A 25 7.07 -24.83 -3.59
C GLN A 25 8.25 -25.38 -4.39
N VAL A 26 8.75 -24.61 -5.35
CA VAL A 26 9.79 -25.08 -6.27
C VAL A 26 11.20 -24.69 -5.81
N ALA A 27 11.35 -23.51 -5.21
CA ALA A 27 12.64 -22.87 -5.03
C ALA A 27 13.02 -22.54 -3.58
N TYR A 28 12.23 -22.94 -2.57
CA TYR A 28 12.51 -22.57 -1.18
C TYR A 28 13.90 -22.98 -0.69
N GLY A 29 14.39 -24.17 -1.08
CA GLY A 29 15.72 -24.62 -0.73
C GLY A 29 16.88 -23.83 -1.34
N SER A 30 16.60 -23.01 -2.36
CA SER A 30 17.58 -22.15 -3.05
C SER A 30 17.45 -20.67 -2.66
N ILE A 31 16.40 -20.31 -1.90
CA ILE A 31 16.16 -18.93 -1.45
C ILE A 31 16.96 -18.71 -0.16
N PRO A 32 17.82 -17.67 -0.08
CA PRO A 32 18.44 -17.28 1.17
C PRO A 32 17.38 -16.89 2.20
N ALA A 33 17.73 -16.97 3.51
CA ALA A 33 16.83 -16.61 4.60
C ALA A 33 16.09 -15.29 4.32
N LEU A 34 14.79 -15.27 4.62
CA LEU A 34 13.93 -14.11 4.32
C LEU A 34 14.43 -12.86 5.06
N PRO A 35 14.78 -11.79 4.35
CA PRO A 35 15.40 -10.62 4.96
C PRO A 35 14.38 -9.84 5.79
N LEU A 36 14.59 -9.72 7.09
CA LEU A 36 13.77 -8.89 7.98
C LEU A 36 13.76 -7.42 7.52
N PHE A 37 14.87 -6.97 6.93
CA PHE A 37 14.99 -5.60 6.39
C PHE A 37 13.95 -5.27 5.31
N ALA A 38 13.48 -6.24 4.52
CA ALA A 38 12.44 -6.01 3.53
C ALA A 38 11.09 -5.59 4.18
N GLY A 39 10.75 -6.16 5.33
CA GLY A 39 9.58 -5.73 6.10
C GLY A 39 9.76 -4.33 6.71
N ILE A 40 10.97 -4.03 7.21
CA ILE A 40 11.29 -2.72 7.79
C ILE A 40 11.24 -1.61 6.75
N THR A 41 11.74 -1.84 5.53
CA THR A 41 11.66 -0.83 4.46
C THR A 41 10.22 -0.51 4.08
N LEU A 42 9.33 -1.50 4.04
CA LEU A 42 7.90 -1.28 3.83
C LEU A 42 7.27 -0.45 4.97
N LEU A 43 7.70 -0.69 6.21
CA LEU A 43 7.23 0.09 7.36
C LEU A 43 7.67 1.55 7.27
N VAL A 44 8.93 1.81 6.93
CA VAL A 44 9.46 3.17 6.75
C VAL A 44 8.70 3.88 5.63
N LEU A 45 8.45 3.20 4.52
CA LEU A 45 7.69 3.77 3.40
C LEU A 45 6.26 4.11 3.83
N SER A 46 5.59 3.22 4.57
CA SER A 46 4.27 3.46 5.15
C SER A 46 4.24 4.69 6.05
N LEU A 47 5.28 4.88 6.87
CA LEU A 47 5.40 6.05 7.75
C LEU A 47 5.57 7.34 6.93
N CYS A 48 6.42 7.32 5.91
CA CYS A 48 6.60 8.47 5.01
C CYS A 48 5.29 8.86 4.30
N GLU A 49 4.53 7.89 3.81
CA GLU A 49 3.23 8.16 3.18
C GLU A 49 2.20 8.71 4.17
N THR A 50 2.19 8.21 5.40
CA THR A 50 1.33 8.72 6.46
C THR A 50 1.65 10.19 6.76
N VAL A 51 2.93 10.53 6.91
CA VAL A 51 3.37 11.92 7.11
C VAL A 51 2.96 12.80 5.93
N LEU A 52 3.15 12.32 4.70
CA LEU A 52 2.73 13.04 3.50
C LEU A 52 1.22 13.29 3.48
N ALA A 53 0.40 12.30 3.86
CA ALA A 53 -1.04 12.43 3.97
C ALA A 53 -1.45 13.52 4.97
N PHE A 54 -0.79 13.59 6.12
CA PHE A 54 -1.03 14.65 7.11
C PHE A 54 -0.66 16.03 6.57
N ILE A 55 0.48 16.16 5.89
CA ILE A 55 0.92 17.44 5.29
C ILE A 55 -0.08 17.90 4.23
N VAL A 56 -0.52 17.02 3.34
CA VAL A 56 -1.51 17.35 2.30
C VAL A 56 -2.81 17.79 2.95
N ARG A 57 -3.29 17.04 3.94
CA ARG A 57 -4.53 17.37 4.66
C ARG A 57 -4.48 18.71 5.38
N SER A 58 -3.35 19.05 6.05
CA SER A 58 -3.22 20.32 6.75
C SER A 58 -3.22 21.50 5.76
N ARG A 59 -2.51 21.38 4.66
CA ARG A 59 -2.47 22.42 3.61
C ARG A 59 -3.82 22.68 2.98
N ILE A 60 -4.62 21.64 2.73
CA ILE A 60 -5.98 21.76 2.23
C ILE A 60 -6.86 22.49 3.25
N LYS A 61 -6.76 22.16 4.54
CA LYS A 61 -7.51 22.82 5.62
C LYS A 61 -7.15 24.32 5.78
N GLU A 62 -5.89 24.67 5.54
CA GLU A 62 -5.40 26.06 5.59
C GLU A 62 -5.80 26.89 4.35
N GLY A 63 -6.57 26.31 3.41
CA GLY A 63 -6.98 26.99 2.18
C GLY A 63 -5.81 27.30 1.23
N ARG A 64 -4.65 26.69 1.44
CA ARG A 64 -3.51 26.86 0.55
C ARG A 64 -3.75 26.13 -0.76
N VAL A 65 -3.68 26.87 -1.87
CA VAL A 65 -3.81 26.32 -3.22
C VAL A 65 -2.62 25.36 -3.48
N LEU A 66 -2.88 24.07 -3.35
CA LEU A 66 -1.92 23.07 -3.82
C LEU A 66 -1.92 23.10 -5.35
N SER A 67 -0.73 23.11 -5.96
CA SER A 67 -0.67 23.01 -7.43
C SER A 67 -1.29 21.68 -7.87
N ALA A 68 -2.09 21.72 -8.94
CA ALA A 68 -2.75 20.52 -9.49
C ALA A 68 -1.74 19.39 -9.79
N ILE A 69 -0.51 19.76 -10.17
CA ILE A 69 0.59 18.83 -10.42
C ILE A 69 1.01 18.10 -9.14
N SER A 70 1.09 18.81 -7.99
CA SER A 70 1.47 18.17 -6.70
C SER A 70 0.41 17.17 -6.25
N VAL A 71 -0.87 17.50 -6.39
CA VAL A 71 -1.98 16.61 -6.06
C VAL A 71 -1.96 15.38 -6.96
N ALA A 72 -1.79 15.57 -8.28
CA ALA A 72 -1.73 14.48 -9.24
C ALA A 72 -0.58 13.50 -8.94
N ARG A 73 0.61 14.02 -8.58
CA ARG A 73 1.76 13.19 -8.18
C ARG A 73 1.50 12.42 -6.90
N SER A 74 0.87 13.04 -5.90
CA SER A 74 0.53 12.37 -4.64
C SER A 74 -0.48 11.24 -4.85
N VAL A 75 -1.49 11.43 -5.70
CA VAL A 75 -2.47 10.41 -6.07
C VAL A 75 -1.81 9.27 -6.85
N ALA A 76 -0.92 9.58 -7.80
CA ALA A 76 -0.18 8.56 -8.56
C ALA A 76 0.72 7.71 -7.64
N LEU A 77 1.42 8.35 -6.70
CA LEU A 77 2.22 7.67 -5.69
C LEU A 77 1.34 6.75 -4.84
N ALA A 78 0.27 7.26 -4.25
CA ALA A 78 -0.65 6.50 -3.41
C ALA A 78 -1.22 5.28 -4.15
N LYS A 79 -1.58 5.43 -5.43
CA LYS A 79 -2.07 4.31 -6.24
C LYS A 79 -0.98 3.26 -6.49
N ALA A 80 0.23 3.67 -6.81
CA ALA A 80 1.35 2.74 -7.01
C ALA A 80 1.69 1.99 -5.73
N SER A 81 1.77 2.69 -4.59
CA SER A 81 2.08 2.10 -3.28
C SER A 81 0.99 1.18 -2.78
N SER A 82 -0.30 1.49 -2.99
CA SER A 82 -1.40 0.61 -2.60
C SER A 82 -1.38 -0.71 -3.38
N LEU A 83 -1.09 -0.68 -4.68
CA LEU A 83 -0.93 -1.88 -5.50
C LEU A 83 0.31 -2.69 -5.09
N ALA A 84 1.45 -2.04 -4.95
CA ALA A 84 2.69 -2.69 -4.51
C ALA A 84 2.54 -3.30 -3.11
N GLY A 85 1.96 -2.57 -2.17
CA GLY A 85 1.68 -3.06 -0.81
C GLY A 85 0.73 -4.26 -0.82
N SER A 86 -0.28 -4.26 -1.69
CA SER A 86 -1.21 -5.37 -1.84
C SER A 86 -0.51 -6.63 -2.37
N VAL A 87 0.31 -6.52 -3.42
CA VAL A 87 1.13 -7.63 -3.93
C VAL A 87 2.06 -8.16 -2.84
N MET A 88 2.76 -7.26 -2.11
CA MET A 88 3.66 -7.66 -1.02
C MET A 88 2.93 -8.33 0.12
N THR A 89 1.71 -7.90 0.45
CA THR A 89 0.86 -8.59 1.43
C THR A 89 0.60 -10.03 0.99
N GLY A 90 0.27 -10.24 -0.29
CA GLY A 90 0.10 -11.58 -0.86
C GLY A 90 1.37 -12.44 -0.76
N VAL A 91 2.52 -11.87 -1.11
CA VAL A 91 3.83 -12.55 -1.02
C VAL A 91 4.15 -12.99 0.41
N TRP A 92 3.99 -12.09 1.39
CA TRP A 92 4.25 -12.41 2.79
C TRP A 92 3.25 -13.41 3.38
N LEU A 93 1.98 -13.35 2.96
CA LEU A 93 0.97 -14.35 3.33
C LEU A 93 1.32 -15.73 2.76
N ALA A 94 1.82 -15.79 1.52
CA ALA A 94 2.29 -17.04 0.92
C ALA A 94 3.48 -17.62 1.69
N ALA A 95 4.46 -16.78 2.06
CA ALA A 95 5.59 -17.18 2.89
C ALA A 95 5.12 -17.73 4.24
N PHE A 96 4.22 -17.04 4.91
CA PHE A 96 3.65 -17.46 6.18
C PHE A 96 2.90 -18.79 6.05
N ALA A 97 2.02 -18.93 5.05
CA ALA A 97 1.25 -20.15 4.81
C ALA A 97 2.14 -21.37 4.49
N TYR A 98 3.26 -21.12 3.79
CA TYR A 98 4.23 -22.16 3.48
C TYR A 98 5.06 -22.61 4.69
N LEU A 99 5.50 -21.65 5.52
CA LEU A 99 6.38 -21.87 6.67
C LEU A 99 5.65 -22.40 7.90
N PHE A 100 4.41 -21.95 8.12
CA PHE A 100 3.66 -22.26 9.33
C PHE A 100 3.50 -23.78 9.61
N PRO A 101 3.12 -24.63 8.63
CA PRO A 101 3.03 -26.07 8.85
C PRO A 101 4.40 -26.76 9.00
N ARG A 102 5.49 -26.13 8.52
CA ARG A 102 6.85 -26.68 8.51
C ARG A 102 7.75 -26.15 9.62
N ARG A 103 7.21 -25.37 10.54
CA ARG A 103 7.98 -24.69 11.61
C ARG A 103 8.79 -25.63 12.50
N ASP A 104 8.30 -26.86 12.68
CA ASP A 104 8.94 -27.86 13.55
C ASP A 104 10.02 -28.70 12.82
N GLU A 105 10.03 -28.63 11.49
CA GLU A 105 10.95 -29.39 10.63
C GLU A 105 12.15 -28.55 10.17
N LEU A 106 12.01 -27.23 10.08
CA LEU A 106 13.02 -26.34 9.53
C LEU A 106 13.60 -25.43 10.61
N LEU A 107 14.89 -25.56 10.89
CA LEU A 107 15.61 -24.72 11.87
C LEU A 107 15.53 -23.20 11.52
N ALA A 108 15.50 -22.86 10.23
CA ALA A 108 15.38 -21.48 9.76
C ALA A 108 13.94 -20.94 9.84
N ALA A 109 12.91 -21.82 9.92
CA ALA A 109 11.51 -21.42 9.82
C ALA A 109 11.06 -20.46 10.93
N SER A 110 11.62 -20.54 12.11
CA SER A 110 11.28 -19.66 13.22
C SER A 110 11.69 -18.20 12.96
N GLY A 111 12.86 -17.98 12.37
CA GLY A 111 13.36 -16.67 11.95
C GLY A 111 12.57 -16.12 10.76
N ASP A 112 12.34 -16.95 9.77
CA ASP A 112 11.60 -16.60 8.55
C ASP A 112 10.11 -16.32 8.85
N LEU A 113 9.51 -17.03 9.80
CA LEU A 113 8.14 -16.79 10.24
C LEU A 113 7.98 -15.40 10.90
N ARG A 114 8.98 -14.99 11.70
CA ARG A 114 9.01 -13.64 12.28
C ARG A 114 9.12 -12.57 11.17
N SER A 115 10.01 -12.78 10.20
CA SER A 115 10.16 -11.89 9.04
C SER A 115 8.88 -11.81 8.23
N ALA A 116 8.19 -12.92 7.99
CA ALA A 116 6.91 -12.99 7.30
C ALA A 116 5.81 -12.20 8.06
N THR A 117 5.73 -12.35 9.39
CA THR A 117 4.76 -11.61 10.21
C THR A 117 5.01 -10.11 10.14
N VAL A 118 6.26 -9.67 10.30
CA VAL A 118 6.63 -8.25 10.16
C VAL A 118 6.30 -7.75 8.76
N GLY A 119 6.60 -8.55 7.73
CA GLY A 119 6.30 -8.22 6.34
C GLY A 119 4.80 -8.04 6.08
N ILE A 120 3.94 -8.91 6.62
CA ILE A 120 2.47 -8.80 6.52
C ILE A 120 2.00 -7.48 7.17
N VAL A 121 2.38 -7.24 8.41
CA VAL A 121 1.96 -6.03 9.14
C VAL A 121 2.40 -4.77 8.42
N SER A 122 3.66 -4.72 7.96
CA SER A 122 4.22 -3.56 7.28
C SER A 122 3.56 -3.31 5.91
N SER A 123 3.28 -4.37 5.15
CA SER A 123 2.64 -4.22 3.83
C SER A 123 1.17 -3.82 3.96
N VAL A 124 0.44 -4.33 4.94
CA VAL A 124 -0.93 -3.89 5.24
C VAL A 124 -0.95 -2.43 5.70
N ALA A 125 -0.01 -2.04 6.56
CA ALA A 125 0.14 -0.64 6.97
C ALA A 125 0.42 0.28 5.78
N LEU A 126 1.25 -0.15 4.82
CA LEU A 126 1.52 0.59 3.58
C LEU A 126 0.24 0.78 2.75
N VAL A 127 -0.54 -0.27 2.56
CA VAL A 127 -1.83 -0.18 1.83
C VAL A 127 -2.76 0.81 2.54
N ALA A 128 -2.89 0.73 3.86
CA ALA A 128 -3.73 1.63 4.64
C ALA A 128 -3.26 3.10 4.53
N ALA A 129 -1.96 3.35 4.64
CA ALA A 129 -1.37 4.69 4.48
C ALA A 129 -1.60 5.26 3.08
N ALA A 130 -1.42 4.44 2.04
CA ALA A 130 -1.64 4.81 0.65
C ALA A 130 -3.11 5.17 0.38
N LEU A 131 -4.05 4.35 0.85
CA LEU A 131 -5.49 4.64 0.74
C LEU A 131 -5.89 5.89 1.52
N TRP A 132 -5.28 6.12 2.70
CA TRP A 132 -5.47 7.34 3.47
C TRP A 132 -4.98 8.57 2.69
N LEU A 133 -3.79 8.50 2.07
CA LEU A 133 -3.26 9.57 1.25
C LEU A 133 -4.18 9.86 0.06
N GLU A 134 -4.65 8.83 -0.65
CA GLU A 134 -5.61 8.96 -1.74
C GLU A 134 -6.91 9.65 -1.26
N HIS A 135 -7.41 9.27 -0.09
CA HIS A 135 -8.60 9.88 0.51
C HIS A 135 -8.38 11.37 0.86
N CYS A 136 -7.20 11.72 1.38
CA CYS A 136 -6.86 13.12 1.69
C CYS A 136 -6.73 14.00 0.44
N CYS A 137 -6.38 13.41 -0.70
CA CYS A 137 -6.29 14.12 -1.99
C CYS A 137 -7.64 14.29 -2.70
N ARG A 138 -8.73 13.71 -2.18
CA ARG A 138 -10.08 13.93 -2.71
C ARG A 138 -10.48 15.38 -2.42
N THR A 139 -10.60 16.18 -3.47
CA THR A 139 -11.22 17.50 -3.37
C THR A 139 -12.71 17.27 -3.10
N PRO A 140 -13.37 17.95 -2.14
CA PRO A 140 -14.81 17.96 -2.07
C PRO A 140 -15.35 18.51 -3.40
N GLU A 141 -15.98 17.67 -4.21
CA GLU A 141 -16.85 18.14 -5.30
C GLU A 141 -18.09 18.73 -4.63
N GLY A 142 -18.16 20.05 -4.57
CA GLY A 142 -19.32 20.72 -3.98
C GLY A 142 -19.02 22.12 -3.50
N GLY A 143 -18.37 22.93 -4.29
CA GLY A 143 -18.67 24.35 -4.30
C GLY A 143 -19.64 24.55 -5.47
N ASP A 144 -20.92 24.67 -5.17
CA ASP A 144 -21.88 25.22 -6.12
C ASP A 144 -21.23 26.43 -6.78
N ARG A 145 -20.92 26.31 -8.08
CA ARG A 145 -20.80 27.50 -8.89
C ARG A 145 -22.23 28.04 -8.91
N ASP A 146 -22.49 29.07 -8.08
CA ASP A 146 -23.62 29.91 -8.33
C ASP A 146 -23.60 30.24 -9.83
N PRO A 147 -24.70 29.99 -10.55
CA PRO A 147 -24.81 30.45 -11.93
C PRO A 147 -24.58 31.96 -11.92
N ASP A 148 -23.60 32.42 -12.70
CA ASP A 148 -23.39 33.84 -12.91
C ASP A 148 -24.74 34.48 -13.19
N PRO A 149 -25.12 35.58 -12.48
CA PRO A 149 -26.34 36.30 -12.80
C PRO A 149 -26.23 36.80 -14.23
N GLU A 150 -27.15 36.35 -15.08
CA GLU A 150 -27.25 36.85 -16.44
C GLU A 150 -27.27 38.40 -16.42
N PRO A 151 -26.45 39.06 -17.23
CA PRO A 151 -26.54 40.50 -17.37
C PRO A 151 -27.90 40.84 -18.00
N THR A 152 -28.83 41.30 -17.17
CA THR A 152 -30.05 41.94 -17.65
C THR A 152 -29.66 43.24 -18.35
N GLY A 153 -29.62 43.17 -19.70
CA GLY A 153 -29.53 44.31 -20.57
C GLY A 153 -30.89 45.04 -20.74
#